data_3d341023096f3f2fc791b8f94952678b
#
_entry.id   3d341023096f3f2fc791b8f94952678b
#
_cell.length_a   1.000
_cell.length_b   1.000
_cell.length_c   1.000
_cell.angle_alpha   90.00
_cell.angle_beta   90.00
_cell.angle_gamma   90.00
#
_symmetry.space_group_name_H-M   'P 1'
#
loop_
_entity.id
_entity.type
_entity.pdbx_description
1 polymer ?
#
loop_
_entity_poly.entity_id
_entity_poly.type
_entity_poly.pdbx_seq_one_letter_code
_entity_poly.pdbx_strand_id
1 'polypeptide(L)'
;YKRQDLPFEKSSNPYISKGLNFNFKYFFLRKFMFAYRSEALIIMPGGFGTLDELFEVLTLIQTQKIKRDFPIVIFGEHFWNELMNTDVLKEYGVISDNDLDHLFVTDSVTDAFKHITERLQ
;
A
#
# COMPACT_ATOMS: atom_id res chain seq x y z
N TYR A 1 12.79 2.73 8.82
CA TYR A 1 12.75 1.37 8.22
C TYR A 1 12.18 0.38 9.24
N LYS A 2 11.22 -0.42 8.79
CA LYS A 2 10.50 -1.39 9.63
C LYS A 2 10.90 -2.79 9.19
N ARG A 3 11.46 -3.58 10.09
CA ARG A 3 11.95 -4.93 9.81
C ARG A 3 11.31 -5.96 10.72
N GLN A 4 11.18 -7.16 10.20
CA GLN A 4 10.97 -8.39 10.92
C GLN A 4 12.10 -9.35 10.54
N ASP A 5 12.60 -10.12 11.50
CA ASP A 5 13.60 -11.15 11.20
C ASP A 5 12.94 -12.29 10.43
N LEU A 6 13.20 -12.33 9.13
CA LEU A 6 12.76 -13.42 8.25
C LEU A 6 13.94 -14.39 8.04
N PRO A 7 13.69 -15.70 7.96
CA PRO A 7 14.77 -16.70 7.86
C PRO A 7 15.71 -16.54 6.68
N PHE A 8 15.26 -15.83 5.64
CA PHE A 8 16.00 -15.58 4.40
C PHE A 8 16.63 -14.20 4.30
N GLU A 9 16.32 -13.26 5.22
CA GLU A 9 16.92 -11.92 5.26
C GLU A 9 18.17 -11.93 6.17
N LYS A 10 19.36 -11.95 5.55
CA LYS A 10 20.64 -12.04 6.30
C LYS A 10 21.18 -10.71 6.82
N SER A 11 20.76 -9.57 6.30
CA SER A 11 21.27 -8.26 6.71
C SER A 11 20.26 -7.14 6.55
N SER A 12 20.37 -6.09 7.38
CA SER A 12 19.61 -4.86 7.19
C SER A 12 20.16 -4.06 6.01
N ASN A 13 19.30 -3.27 5.36
CA ASN A 13 19.71 -2.36 4.30
C ASN A 13 20.79 -1.39 4.84
N PRO A 14 21.98 -1.30 4.23
CA PRO A 14 23.08 -0.48 4.71
C PRO A 14 22.82 1.04 4.61
N TYR A 15 21.84 1.46 3.84
CA TYR A 15 21.49 2.87 3.63
C TYR A 15 20.47 3.42 4.64
N ILE A 16 20.09 2.62 5.65
CA ILE A 16 19.17 3.07 6.70
C ILE A 16 19.87 4.07 7.61
N SER A 17 19.23 5.20 7.86
CA SER A 17 19.70 6.17 8.84
C SER A 17 19.84 5.54 10.23
N LYS A 18 20.96 5.84 10.92
CA LYS A 18 21.21 5.32 12.28
C LYS A 18 20.06 5.68 13.22
N GLY A 19 19.59 4.71 13.98
CA GLY A 19 18.48 4.88 14.93
C GLY A 19 17.08 4.84 14.33
N LEU A 20 16.93 4.72 13.00
CA LEU A 20 15.63 4.61 12.33
C LEU A 20 15.30 3.19 11.87
N ASN A 21 16.00 2.19 12.39
CA ASN A 21 15.73 0.78 12.16
C ASN A 21 14.97 0.20 13.36
N PHE A 22 13.74 -0.23 13.13
CA PHE A 22 12.88 -0.79 14.17
C PHE A 22 12.57 -2.25 13.87
N ASN A 23 12.88 -3.14 14.79
CA ASN A 23 12.51 -4.54 14.73
C ASN A 23 11.19 -4.78 15.45
N PHE A 24 10.26 -5.45 14.81
CA PHE A 24 8.97 -5.83 15.38
C PHE A 24 8.96 -7.34 15.65
N LYS A 25 8.68 -7.72 16.90
CA LYS A 25 8.53 -9.13 17.27
C LYS A 25 7.31 -9.78 16.58
N TYR A 26 6.24 -9.01 16.38
CA TYR A 26 5.01 -9.50 15.78
C TYR A 26 4.72 -8.82 14.46
N PHE A 27 4.37 -9.63 13.47
CA PHE A 27 4.09 -9.17 12.11
C PHE A 27 2.95 -8.12 12.05
N PHE A 28 1.87 -8.35 12.81
CA PHE A 28 0.73 -7.45 12.82
C PHE A 28 1.05 -6.05 13.37
N LEU A 29 1.98 -5.93 14.33
CA LEU A 29 2.42 -4.63 14.82
C LEU A 29 3.16 -3.84 13.76
N ARG A 30 3.98 -4.51 12.95
CA ARG A 30 4.67 -3.87 11.82
C ARG A 30 3.66 -3.33 10.81
N LYS A 31 2.68 -4.13 10.43
CA LYS A 31 1.61 -3.73 9.50
C LYS A 31 0.81 -2.55 10.05
N PHE A 32 0.34 -2.64 11.29
CA PHE A 32 -0.40 -1.57 11.95
C PHE A 32 0.39 -0.24 11.92
N MET A 33 1.66 -0.26 12.33
CA MET A 33 2.49 0.94 12.36
C MET A 33 2.79 1.48 10.95
N PHE A 34 2.82 0.62 9.94
CA PHE A 34 2.99 1.01 8.55
C PHE A 34 1.77 1.81 8.05
N ALA A 35 0.58 1.29 8.22
CA ALA A 35 -0.66 1.96 7.80
C ALA A 35 -0.99 3.20 8.66
N TYR A 36 -0.82 3.10 9.99
CA TYR A 36 -1.21 4.15 10.94
C TYR A 36 -0.48 5.48 10.74
N ARG A 37 0.79 5.44 10.34
CA ARG A 37 1.65 6.63 10.16
C ARG A 37 1.78 7.09 8.72
N SER A 38 1.24 6.34 7.77
CA SER A 38 1.32 6.71 6.35
C SER A 38 0.24 7.71 5.98
N GLU A 39 0.57 8.67 5.17
CA GLU A 39 -0.36 9.66 4.59
C GLU A 39 -0.81 9.26 3.18
N ALA A 40 0.00 8.45 2.50
CA ALA A 40 -0.24 7.92 1.16
C ALA A 40 0.43 6.56 1.03
N LEU A 41 0.08 5.81 0.00
CA LEU A 41 0.67 4.52 -0.31
C LEU A 41 1.06 4.46 -1.79
N ILE A 42 2.29 4.04 -2.07
CA ILE A 42 2.73 3.72 -3.42
C ILE A 42 3.02 2.23 -3.46
N ILE A 43 2.29 1.51 -4.29
CA ILE A 43 2.40 0.07 -4.47
C ILE A 43 3.13 -0.22 -5.77
N MET A 44 4.29 -0.84 -5.65
CA MET A 44 5.09 -1.30 -6.79
C MET A 44 4.74 -2.77 -7.12
N PRO A 45 5.05 -3.27 -8.32
CA PRO A 45 4.94 -4.70 -8.62
C PRO A 45 5.59 -5.55 -7.53
N GLY A 46 4.84 -6.52 -6.99
CA GLY A 46 5.31 -7.32 -5.87
C GLY A 46 4.46 -8.56 -5.63
N GLY A 47 4.85 -9.36 -4.65
CA GLY A 47 4.19 -10.62 -4.32
C GLY A 47 3.15 -10.51 -3.20
N PHE A 48 2.93 -11.63 -2.50
CA PHE A 48 1.88 -11.74 -1.48
C PHE A 48 1.98 -10.72 -0.35
N GLY A 49 3.19 -10.33 0.07
CA GLY A 49 3.37 -9.32 1.11
C GLY A 49 2.90 -7.94 0.65
N THR A 50 3.13 -7.59 -0.63
CA THR A 50 2.66 -6.33 -1.23
C THR A 50 1.13 -6.32 -1.36
N LEU A 51 0.53 -7.43 -1.79
CA LEU A 51 -0.92 -7.60 -1.86
C LEU A 51 -1.56 -7.52 -0.47
N ASP A 52 -0.95 -8.15 0.53
CA ASP A 52 -1.39 -8.11 1.91
C ASP A 52 -1.46 -6.67 2.46
N GLU A 53 -0.43 -5.87 2.21
CA GLU A 53 -0.42 -4.45 2.62
C GLU A 53 -1.43 -3.59 1.84
N LEU A 54 -1.60 -3.84 0.54
CA LEU A 54 -2.59 -3.13 -0.28
C LEU A 54 -4.02 -3.43 0.19
N PHE A 55 -4.38 -4.70 0.32
CA PHE A 55 -5.74 -5.10 0.70
C PHE A 55 -6.06 -4.76 2.16
N GLU A 56 -5.08 -4.72 3.06
CA GLU A 56 -5.29 -4.22 4.41
C GLU A 56 -5.70 -2.74 4.39
N VAL A 57 -4.96 -1.89 3.66
CA VAL A 57 -5.28 -0.45 3.57
C VAL A 57 -6.64 -0.23 2.92
N LEU A 58 -6.94 -0.92 1.81
CA LEU A 58 -8.24 -0.85 1.15
C LEU A 58 -9.39 -1.25 2.08
N THR A 59 -9.22 -2.33 2.85
CA THR A 59 -10.21 -2.77 3.85
C THR A 59 -10.41 -1.74 4.96
N LEU A 60 -9.33 -1.09 5.41
CA LEU A 60 -9.41 -0.04 6.44
C LEU A 60 -10.14 1.21 5.92
N ILE A 61 -9.98 1.55 4.65
CA ILE A 61 -10.72 2.64 4.00
C ILE A 61 -12.19 2.26 3.87
N GLN A 62 -12.51 1.12 3.27
CA GLN A 62 -13.87 0.61 3.06
C GLN A 62 -14.66 0.54 4.38
N THR A 63 -14.03 0.07 5.45
CA THR A 63 -14.64 -0.03 6.78
C THR A 63 -14.60 1.27 7.58
N GLN A 64 -14.20 2.37 6.96
CA GLN A 64 -14.11 3.71 7.58
C GLN A 64 -13.21 3.78 8.83
N LYS A 65 -12.23 2.91 8.94
CA LYS A 65 -11.18 2.99 9.96
C LYS A 65 -10.14 4.05 9.60
N ILE A 66 -9.84 4.20 8.31
CA ILE A 66 -9.16 5.37 7.74
C ILE A 66 -10.25 6.29 7.19
N LYS A 67 -10.45 7.44 7.82
CA LYS A 67 -11.52 8.41 7.47
C LYS A 67 -11.02 9.60 6.67
N ARG A 68 -9.71 9.80 6.62
CA ARG A 68 -9.08 10.85 5.82
C ARG A 68 -8.97 10.42 4.36
N ASP A 69 -8.82 11.37 3.46
CA ASP A 69 -8.39 11.07 2.11
C ASP A 69 -7.02 10.39 2.14
N PHE A 70 -6.93 9.21 1.56
CA PHE A 70 -5.72 8.39 1.58
C PHE A 70 -5.40 7.94 0.15
N PRO A 71 -4.59 8.72 -0.59
CA PRO A 71 -4.26 8.40 -1.96
C PRO A 71 -3.40 7.14 -2.04
N ILE A 72 -3.78 6.23 -2.94
CA ILE A 72 -3.04 5.00 -3.23
C ILE A 72 -2.64 5.02 -4.69
N VAL A 73 -1.34 5.05 -4.95
CA VAL A 73 -0.79 4.91 -6.29
C VAL A 73 -0.42 3.44 -6.54
N ILE A 74 -0.99 2.87 -7.56
CA ILE A 74 -0.63 1.56 -8.11
C ILE A 74 0.33 1.79 -9.27
N PHE A 75 1.62 1.56 -9.04
CA PHE A 75 2.65 1.79 -10.04
C PHE A 75 3.00 0.50 -10.78
N GLY A 76 3.04 0.54 -12.11
CA GLY A 76 3.27 -0.63 -12.96
C GLY A 76 1.97 -1.17 -13.57
N GLU A 77 1.34 -0.39 -14.44
CA GLU A 77 0.00 -0.62 -15.01
C GLU A 77 -0.15 -2.01 -15.62
N HIS A 78 0.81 -2.43 -16.45
CA HIS A 78 0.77 -3.74 -17.09
C HIS A 78 0.70 -4.89 -16.08
N PHE A 79 1.57 -4.87 -15.07
CA PHE A 79 1.60 -5.91 -14.03
C PHE A 79 0.28 -6.03 -13.28
N TRP A 80 -0.28 -4.87 -12.87
CA TRP A 80 -1.46 -4.86 -12.05
C TRP A 80 -2.74 -5.20 -12.82
N ASN A 81 -2.85 -4.80 -14.08
CA ASN A 81 -3.96 -5.17 -14.95
C ASN A 81 -3.99 -6.66 -15.26
N GLU A 82 -2.83 -7.31 -15.38
CA GLU A 82 -2.74 -8.76 -15.54
C GLU A 82 -3.07 -9.53 -14.25
N LEU A 83 -2.71 -8.95 -13.10
CA LEU A 83 -2.86 -9.61 -11.80
C LEU A 83 -4.27 -9.45 -11.19
N MET A 84 -4.89 -8.27 -11.32
CA MET A 84 -6.12 -7.93 -10.62
C MET A 84 -7.22 -7.49 -11.59
N ASN A 85 -8.33 -8.22 -11.54
CA ASN A 85 -9.58 -7.80 -12.19
C ASN A 85 -10.58 -7.36 -11.11
N THR A 86 -10.61 -6.06 -10.82
CA THR A 86 -11.50 -5.49 -9.81
C THR A 86 -12.97 -5.43 -10.23
N ASP A 87 -13.26 -5.50 -11.54
CA ASP A 87 -14.63 -5.49 -12.04
C ASP A 87 -15.41 -6.73 -11.59
N VAL A 88 -14.73 -7.86 -11.47
CA VAL A 88 -15.33 -9.08 -10.90
C VAL A 88 -15.85 -8.86 -9.48
N LEU A 89 -15.11 -8.10 -8.66
CA LEU A 89 -15.52 -7.79 -7.28
C LEU A 89 -16.78 -6.92 -7.25
N LYS A 90 -16.93 -6.00 -8.21
CA LYS A 90 -18.12 -5.16 -8.38
C LYS A 90 -19.31 -5.99 -8.86
N GLU A 91 -19.10 -6.86 -9.86
CA GLU A 91 -20.15 -7.74 -10.39
C GLU A 91 -20.74 -8.64 -9.30
N TYR A 92 -19.91 -9.14 -8.40
CA TYR A 92 -20.35 -9.94 -7.25
C TYR A 92 -20.89 -9.11 -6.09
N GLY A 93 -20.85 -7.77 -6.17
CA GLY A 93 -21.38 -6.87 -5.15
C GLY A 93 -20.62 -6.89 -3.82
N VAL A 94 -19.35 -7.31 -3.83
CA VAL A 94 -18.51 -7.38 -2.63
C VAL A 94 -17.72 -6.10 -2.39
N ILE A 95 -17.64 -5.23 -3.40
CA ILE A 95 -17.14 -3.84 -3.32
C ILE A 95 -18.08 -2.92 -4.07
N SER A 96 -18.05 -1.62 -3.73
CA SER A 96 -18.72 -0.53 -4.44
C SER A 96 -17.76 0.20 -5.39
N ASP A 97 -18.30 1.00 -6.30
CA ASP A 97 -17.47 1.84 -7.17
C ASP A 97 -16.60 2.80 -6.37
N ASN A 98 -17.14 3.37 -5.28
CA ASN A 98 -16.42 4.33 -4.42
C ASN A 98 -15.22 3.70 -3.69
N ASP A 99 -15.20 2.38 -3.49
CA ASP A 99 -14.10 1.69 -2.82
C ASP A 99 -12.80 1.75 -3.63
N LEU A 100 -12.90 1.99 -4.95
CA LEU A 100 -11.75 2.09 -5.86
C LEU A 100 -11.33 3.53 -6.15
N ASP A 101 -12.06 4.55 -5.70
CA ASP A 101 -11.78 5.97 -5.98
C ASP A 101 -10.44 6.44 -5.38
N HIS A 102 -9.92 5.69 -4.41
CA HIS A 102 -8.62 5.94 -3.80
C HIS A 102 -7.44 5.42 -4.64
N LEU A 103 -7.70 4.56 -5.63
CA LEU A 103 -6.67 3.96 -6.47
C LEU A 103 -6.37 4.81 -7.70
N PHE A 104 -5.11 5.09 -7.91
CA PHE A 104 -4.61 5.74 -9.11
C PHE A 104 -3.53 4.87 -9.75
N VAL A 105 -3.81 4.31 -10.92
CA VAL A 105 -2.90 3.43 -11.66
C VAL A 105 -2.08 4.27 -12.64
N THR A 106 -0.76 4.12 -12.62
CA THR A 106 0.13 4.86 -13.52
C THR A 106 1.51 4.22 -13.64
N ASP A 107 2.18 4.48 -14.77
CA ASP A 107 3.60 4.21 -15.00
C ASP A 107 4.45 5.50 -14.96
N SER A 108 3.82 6.65 -14.74
CA SER A 108 4.47 7.96 -14.71
C SER A 108 4.80 8.40 -13.29
N VAL A 109 6.08 8.59 -13.01
CA VAL A 109 6.55 9.13 -11.72
C VAL A 109 5.99 10.54 -11.46
N THR A 110 5.91 11.36 -12.52
CA THR A 110 5.39 12.73 -12.44
C THR A 110 3.92 12.74 -12.06
N ASP A 111 3.10 11.87 -12.67
CA ASP A 111 1.67 11.79 -12.39
C ASP A 111 1.40 11.19 -11.01
N ALA A 112 2.17 10.20 -10.60
CA ALA A 112 2.13 9.65 -9.25
C ALA A 112 2.41 10.73 -8.19
N PHE A 113 3.48 11.52 -8.39
CA PHE A 113 3.83 12.62 -7.50
C PHE A 113 2.73 13.70 -7.45
N LYS A 114 2.22 14.10 -8.61
CA LYS A 114 1.15 15.09 -8.72
C LYS A 114 -0.11 14.62 -7.98
N HIS A 115 -0.56 13.39 -8.25
CA HIS A 115 -1.74 12.79 -7.62
C HIS A 115 -1.65 12.80 -6.09
N ILE A 116 -0.50 12.39 -5.53
CA ILE A 116 -0.30 12.38 -4.08
C ILE A 116 -0.29 13.79 -3.51
N THR A 117 0.46 14.71 -4.13
CA THR A 117 0.62 16.07 -3.58
C THR A 117 -0.65 16.89 -3.64
N GLU A 118 -1.50 16.71 -4.65
CA GLU A 118 -2.79 17.38 -4.77
C GLU A 118 -3.82 16.90 -3.73
N ARG A 119 -3.73 15.64 -3.32
CA ARG A 119 -4.66 15.05 -2.33
C ARG A 119 -4.21 15.19 -0.88
N LEU A 120 -2.95 15.54 -0.65
CA LEU A 120 -2.41 15.79 0.70
C LEU A 120 -2.44 17.27 1.12
N GLN A 121 -2.92 18.16 0.25
CA GLN A 121 -3.12 19.58 0.55
C GLN A 121 -4.49 19.79 1.19
#